data_e1db6938e40c51ac90ac7d7a076b831f
#
_entry.id   e1db6938e40c51ac90ac7d7a076b831f
#
_cell.length_a   1.000
_cell.length_b   1.000
_cell.length_c   1.000
_cell.angle_alpha   90.00
_cell.angle_beta   90.00
_cell.angle_gamma   90.00
#
_symmetry.space_group_name_H-M   'P 1'
#
loop_
_entity.id
_entity.type
_entity.pdbx_description
1 polymer ?
#
loop_
_entity_poly.entity_id
_entity_poly.type
_entity_poly.pdbx_seq_one_letter_code
_entity_poly.pdbx_strand_id
1 'polypeptide(L)'
;MALVLKDRVKETANSPGTGTVTLLGASTGFQAFSVVGNGNTCYYAISDQGGPNWEVGIGTYTLSGTTLARTTVLSSSNGGSLTNFSSGTQDVFVTYPAEQGLWLDASGNAIGLGTPAAFVGTNITGTASGLTAGNVTTNANLTGPITSVGNATSIASQTGTGTKFVVDNTPTLITPVIGAATGTSLSVSATVTGAELLASNGLVINNMTIGTTYSIPSGYSASSVGPVVISGGVTITVPSGSRWVVL
;
A
#
# COMPACT_ATOMS: atom_id res chain seq x y z
N MET A 1 32.08 -10.48 -12.69
CA MET A 1 32.36 -9.09 -13.08
C MET A 1 31.67 -8.17 -12.11
N ALA A 2 32.40 -7.36 -11.35
CA ALA A 2 31.86 -6.42 -10.40
C ALA A 2 32.21 -5.00 -10.83
N LEU A 3 31.30 -4.03 -10.52
CA LEU A 3 31.63 -2.60 -10.63
C LEU A 3 32.41 -2.20 -9.38
N VAL A 4 33.64 -1.77 -9.56
CA VAL A 4 34.63 -1.50 -8.50
C VAL A 4 34.99 -0.02 -8.51
N LEU A 5 34.84 0.66 -7.39
CA LEU A 5 35.36 2.01 -7.17
C LEU A 5 36.65 1.91 -6.34
N LYS A 6 37.67 2.63 -6.74
CA LYS A 6 38.94 2.74 -6.03
C LYS A 6 39.40 4.19 -6.03
N ASP A 7 39.98 4.60 -4.93
CA ASP A 7 40.48 5.95 -4.75
C ASP A 7 41.87 6.09 -5.38
N ARG A 8 42.18 7.29 -5.91
CA ARG A 8 43.49 7.67 -6.39
C ARG A 8 44.07 6.73 -7.45
N VAL A 9 43.23 6.23 -8.36
CA VAL A 9 43.67 5.45 -9.51
C VAL A 9 43.84 6.37 -10.70
N LYS A 10 45.03 6.47 -11.22
CA LYS A 10 45.37 7.26 -12.42
C LYS A 10 46.57 6.67 -13.12
N GLU A 11 46.44 6.45 -14.41
CA GLU A 11 47.50 6.11 -15.32
C GLU A 11 47.50 7.04 -16.53
N THR A 12 48.56 7.04 -17.29
CA THR A 12 48.56 7.64 -18.63
C THR A 12 48.31 6.60 -19.69
N ALA A 13 47.92 7.05 -20.86
CA ALA A 13 47.75 6.24 -22.05
C ALA A 13 48.26 7.00 -23.28
N ASN A 14 48.59 6.28 -24.34
CA ASN A 14 48.80 6.83 -25.67
C ASN A 14 48.07 5.92 -26.66
N SER A 15 46.77 6.04 -26.67
CA SER A 15 45.88 5.16 -27.43
C SER A 15 44.91 5.98 -28.28
N PRO A 16 45.32 6.40 -29.46
CA PRO A 16 44.46 7.15 -30.37
C PRO A 16 43.31 6.28 -30.87
N GLY A 17 42.26 6.94 -31.30
CA GLY A 17 41.07 6.27 -31.84
C GLY A 17 39.97 6.05 -30.86
N THR A 18 39.04 5.14 -31.20
CA THR A 18 37.85 4.78 -30.41
C THR A 18 38.01 3.43 -29.70
N GLY A 19 39.16 2.81 -29.79
CA GLY A 19 39.42 1.46 -29.30
C GLY A 19 39.66 1.35 -27.80
N THR A 20 40.04 0.14 -27.39
CA THR A 20 40.52 -0.15 -26.05
C THR A 20 41.81 0.64 -25.74
N VAL A 21 41.87 1.15 -24.54
CA VAL A 21 43.01 1.97 -24.08
C VAL A 21 44.07 1.09 -23.44
N THR A 22 45.33 1.25 -23.88
CA THR A 22 46.48 0.63 -23.22
C THR A 22 47.04 1.57 -22.15
N LEU A 23 47.10 1.09 -20.93
CA LEU A 23 47.52 1.84 -19.75
C LEU A 23 49.08 1.68 -19.59
N LEU A 24 49.74 2.77 -19.27
CA LEU A 24 51.20 2.86 -19.25
C LEU A 24 51.84 2.84 -17.85
N GLY A 25 51.01 2.58 -16.83
CA GLY A 25 51.42 2.55 -15.43
C GLY A 25 51.02 3.76 -14.63
N ALA A 26 51.04 3.60 -13.31
CA ALA A 26 50.53 4.58 -12.37
C ALA A 26 51.26 5.93 -12.46
N SER A 27 50.52 7.01 -12.50
CA SER A 27 51.05 8.36 -12.32
C SER A 27 51.61 8.53 -10.90
N THR A 28 52.63 9.38 -10.75
CA THR A 28 53.26 9.62 -9.44
C THR A 28 52.20 10.00 -8.38
N GLY A 29 52.21 9.27 -7.26
CA GLY A 29 51.25 9.48 -6.16
C GLY A 29 49.88 8.88 -6.38
N PHE A 30 49.65 8.11 -7.44
CA PHE A 30 48.43 7.40 -7.73
C PHE A 30 48.62 5.87 -7.72
N GLN A 31 47.52 5.14 -7.68
CA GLN A 31 47.51 3.69 -7.85
C GLN A 31 47.32 3.33 -9.32
N ALA A 32 47.80 2.14 -9.69
CA ALA A 32 47.55 1.57 -11.01
C ALA A 32 46.14 0.99 -11.10
N PHE A 33 45.58 0.88 -12.31
CA PHE A 33 44.27 0.25 -12.57
C PHE A 33 44.22 -1.22 -12.16
N SER A 34 45.35 -1.86 -11.92
CA SER A 34 45.39 -3.23 -11.41
C SER A 34 44.64 -3.43 -10.09
N VAL A 35 44.46 -2.38 -9.29
CA VAL A 35 43.65 -2.43 -8.05
C VAL A 35 42.15 -2.59 -8.29
N VAL A 36 41.67 -2.36 -9.51
CA VAL A 36 40.30 -2.67 -9.94
C VAL A 36 40.09 -4.18 -10.00
N GLY A 37 41.12 -4.91 -10.33
CA GLY A 37 41.08 -6.37 -10.49
C GLY A 37 40.71 -6.81 -11.92
N ASN A 38 41.34 -7.89 -12.36
CA ASN A 38 41.15 -8.41 -13.71
C ASN A 38 39.69 -8.80 -14.00
N GLY A 39 39.18 -8.33 -15.13
CA GLY A 39 37.80 -8.60 -15.60
C GLY A 39 36.71 -7.81 -14.87
N ASN A 40 37.04 -6.96 -13.91
CA ASN A 40 36.06 -6.09 -13.26
C ASN A 40 35.84 -4.80 -14.06
N THR A 41 34.72 -4.18 -13.85
CA THR A 41 34.38 -2.87 -14.40
C THR A 41 34.64 -1.76 -13.39
N CYS A 42 34.93 -0.57 -13.90
CA CYS A 42 35.01 0.64 -13.09
C CYS A 42 34.46 1.83 -13.88
N TYR A 43 34.09 2.88 -13.17
CA TYR A 43 33.91 4.18 -13.82
C TYR A 43 35.27 4.76 -14.15
N TYR A 44 35.43 5.30 -15.35
CA TYR A 44 36.64 5.95 -15.79
C TYR A 44 36.35 7.34 -16.35
N ALA A 45 37.34 8.18 -16.32
CA ALA A 45 37.46 9.35 -17.18
C ALA A 45 38.74 9.28 -17.95
N ILE A 46 38.71 9.72 -19.21
CA ILE A 46 39.83 9.88 -20.10
C ILE A 46 39.83 11.32 -20.60
N SER A 47 40.97 11.97 -20.62
CA SER A 47 41.12 13.30 -21.19
C SER A 47 42.45 13.45 -21.93
N ASP A 48 42.47 14.10 -23.09
CA ASP A 48 43.66 14.50 -23.77
C ASP A 48 44.43 15.55 -22.94
N GLN A 49 45.74 15.37 -22.74
CA GLN A 49 46.54 16.37 -22.01
C GLN A 49 46.74 17.67 -22.79
N GLY A 50 46.64 17.63 -24.09
CA GLY A 50 46.89 18.79 -24.95
C GLY A 50 45.74 19.13 -25.89
N GLY A 51 44.54 18.55 -25.67
CA GLY A 51 43.37 18.72 -26.56
C GLY A 51 42.05 18.85 -25.81
N PRO A 52 40.96 19.12 -26.53
CA PRO A 52 39.64 19.29 -25.94
C PRO A 52 38.90 17.97 -25.70
N ASN A 53 39.44 16.85 -26.09
CA ASN A 53 38.74 15.57 -26.07
C ASN A 53 38.70 14.95 -24.67
N TRP A 54 37.56 14.50 -24.28
CA TRP A 54 37.35 13.79 -23.02
C TRP A 54 36.23 12.78 -23.14
N GLU A 55 36.20 11.81 -22.23
CA GLU A 55 35.14 10.79 -22.13
C GLU A 55 35.05 10.29 -20.70
N VAL A 56 33.81 10.10 -20.23
CA VAL A 56 33.47 9.45 -18.96
C VAL A 56 32.63 8.23 -19.25
N GLY A 57 32.90 7.11 -18.62
CA GLY A 57 32.18 5.88 -18.91
C GLY A 57 32.40 4.76 -17.92
N ILE A 58 31.89 3.59 -18.29
CA ILE A 58 32.14 2.31 -17.61
C ILE A 58 33.09 1.51 -18.50
N GLY A 59 34.19 1.09 -17.95
CA GLY A 59 35.19 0.29 -18.66
C GLY A 59 35.52 -0.99 -17.93
N THR A 60 35.98 -1.98 -18.69
CA THR A 60 36.45 -3.26 -18.15
C THR A 60 37.98 -3.29 -18.15
N TYR A 61 38.55 -3.48 -16.96
CA TYR A 61 40.00 -3.64 -16.85
C TYR A 61 40.44 -5.06 -17.15
N THR A 62 41.47 -5.23 -17.97
CA THR A 62 42.11 -6.52 -18.26
C THR A 62 43.60 -6.45 -17.90
N LEU A 63 44.03 -7.36 -17.00
CA LEU A 63 45.39 -7.40 -16.52
C LEU A 63 46.39 -7.80 -17.65
N SER A 64 45.98 -8.77 -18.48
CA SER A 64 46.79 -9.12 -19.65
C SER A 64 46.80 -7.97 -20.66
N GLY A 65 47.97 -7.38 -20.85
CA GLY A 65 48.15 -6.19 -21.71
C GLY A 65 47.78 -4.87 -21.03
N THR A 66 47.43 -4.86 -19.75
CA THR A 66 47.08 -3.65 -18.96
C THR A 66 46.13 -2.71 -19.72
N THR A 67 44.95 -3.23 -20.07
CA THR A 67 44.03 -2.50 -20.94
C THR A 67 42.75 -2.15 -20.24
N LEU A 68 42.12 -1.06 -20.70
CA LEU A 68 40.80 -0.62 -20.30
C LEU A 68 39.88 -0.59 -21.54
N ALA A 69 38.93 -1.52 -21.62
CA ALA A 69 37.91 -1.51 -22.65
C ALA A 69 36.83 -0.47 -22.30
N ARG A 70 36.48 0.37 -23.24
CA ARG A 70 35.49 1.46 -23.12
C ARG A 70 34.09 0.89 -23.40
N THR A 71 33.49 0.23 -22.39
CA THR A 71 32.29 -0.60 -22.58
C THR A 71 31.03 0.21 -22.76
N THR A 72 30.90 1.28 -21.99
CA THR A 72 29.69 2.17 -22.02
C THR A 72 30.18 3.60 -21.82
N VAL A 73 29.84 4.48 -22.74
CA VAL A 73 30.06 5.93 -22.57
C VAL A 73 28.87 6.52 -21.86
N LEU A 74 29.11 7.25 -20.78
CA LEU A 74 28.11 8.01 -20.04
C LEU A 74 28.03 9.45 -20.52
N SER A 75 29.20 10.07 -20.74
CA SER A 75 29.30 11.44 -21.25
C SER A 75 30.61 11.62 -22.00
N SER A 76 30.63 12.47 -23.03
CA SER A 76 31.87 12.72 -23.79
C SER A 76 31.82 14.04 -24.56
N SER A 77 33.00 14.52 -24.95
CA SER A 77 33.14 15.63 -25.91
C SER A 77 32.60 15.32 -27.30
N ASN A 78 32.23 14.07 -27.57
CA ASN A 78 31.64 13.61 -28.83
C ASN A 78 30.12 13.33 -28.67
N GLY A 79 29.41 14.16 -27.92
CA GLY A 79 27.96 14.07 -27.78
C GLY A 79 27.48 12.77 -27.14
N GLY A 80 28.20 12.21 -26.19
CA GLY A 80 27.86 10.94 -25.52
C GLY A 80 28.22 9.67 -26.27
N SER A 81 28.89 9.80 -27.40
CA SER A 81 29.47 8.68 -28.18
C SER A 81 30.94 8.48 -27.85
N LEU A 82 31.53 7.33 -28.25
CA LEU A 82 32.94 7.06 -28.11
C LEU A 82 33.77 8.21 -28.73
N THR A 83 34.68 8.76 -27.91
CA THR A 83 35.54 9.82 -28.34
C THR A 83 36.72 9.24 -29.18
N ASN A 84 36.96 9.82 -30.32
CA ASN A 84 38.11 9.52 -31.15
C ASN A 84 39.28 10.36 -30.67
N PHE A 85 40.09 9.80 -29.75
CA PHE A 85 41.27 10.49 -29.22
C PHE A 85 42.35 10.65 -30.29
N SER A 86 42.99 11.78 -30.29
CA SER A 86 44.14 12.04 -31.13
C SER A 86 45.40 11.34 -30.63
N SER A 87 46.47 11.31 -31.46
CA SER A 87 47.78 10.88 -30.99
C SER A 87 48.28 11.86 -29.93
N GLY A 88 48.87 11.33 -28.86
CA GLY A 88 49.35 12.08 -27.70
C GLY A 88 49.02 11.38 -26.40
N THR A 89 49.38 12.02 -25.30
CA THR A 89 49.13 11.45 -23.98
C THR A 89 47.73 11.78 -23.49
N GLN A 90 47.03 10.74 -23.02
CA GLN A 90 45.77 10.86 -22.30
C GLN A 90 45.99 10.59 -20.81
N ASP A 91 45.29 11.31 -19.97
CA ASP A 91 45.10 10.96 -18.57
C ASP A 91 43.89 10.01 -18.45
N VAL A 92 44.05 8.89 -17.77
CA VAL A 92 43.03 7.89 -17.52
C VAL A 92 42.94 7.68 -16.02
N PHE A 93 41.72 7.89 -15.45
CA PHE A 93 41.56 7.78 -14.01
C PHE A 93 40.17 7.24 -13.63
N VAL A 94 40.10 6.60 -12.46
CA VAL A 94 38.81 6.21 -11.88
C VAL A 94 38.13 7.45 -11.30
N THR A 95 36.87 7.62 -11.65
CA THR A 95 36.01 8.73 -11.17
C THR A 95 34.64 8.22 -10.79
N TYR A 96 33.90 9.00 -10.05
CA TYR A 96 32.46 8.75 -9.83
C TYR A 96 31.69 9.74 -10.70
N PRO A 97 31.03 9.28 -11.78
CA PRO A 97 30.35 10.16 -12.71
C PRO A 97 29.20 10.92 -12.06
N ALA A 98 29.00 12.18 -12.45
CA ALA A 98 27.92 13.02 -11.94
C ALA A 98 26.52 12.40 -12.19
N GLU A 99 26.37 11.75 -13.33
CA GLU A 99 25.11 11.09 -13.72
C GLU A 99 24.75 9.88 -12.83
N GLN A 100 25.73 9.37 -12.09
CA GLN A 100 25.56 8.24 -11.16
C GLN A 100 25.52 8.72 -9.69
N GLY A 101 25.75 10.00 -9.46
CA GLY A 101 25.80 10.59 -8.13
C GLY A 101 24.42 10.85 -7.53
N LEU A 102 24.31 10.66 -6.22
CA LEU A 102 23.23 11.23 -5.42
C LEU A 102 23.63 12.66 -5.04
N TRP A 103 22.82 13.64 -5.41
CA TRP A 103 23.08 15.04 -5.14
C TRP A 103 21.80 15.80 -4.78
N LEU A 104 21.94 16.97 -4.18
CA LEU A 104 20.81 17.83 -3.85
C LEU A 104 20.61 18.87 -4.94
N ASP A 105 19.36 19.08 -5.38
CA ASP A 105 19.02 20.20 -6.26
C ASP A 105 19.04 21.54 -5.51
N ALA A 106 18.79 22.63 -6.20
CA ALA A 106 18.76 23.97 -5.61
C ALA A 106 17.68 24.16 -4.52
N SER A 107 16.70 23.28 -4.47
CA SER A 107 15.64 23.25 -3.46
C SER A 107 15.93 22.31 -2.29
N GLY A 108 17.08 21.61 -2.32
CA GLY A 108 17.49 20.67 -1.30
C GLY A 108 16.87 19.26 -1.43
N ASN A 109 16.30 18.92 -2.58
CA ASN A 109 15.76 17.59 -2.83
C ASN A 109 16.88 16.63 -3.28
N ALA A 110 16.84 15.39 -2.82
CA ALA A 110 17.76 14.35 -3.27
C ALA A 110 17.39 13.87 -4.67
N ILE A 111 18.33 14.02 -5.61
CA ILE A 111 18.22 13.61 -7.01
C ILE A 111 19.18 12.44 -7.27
N GLY A 112 18.78 11.53 -8.14
CA GLY A 112 19.61 10.40 -8.54
C GLY A 112 19.48 9.15 -7.68
N LEU A 113 18.51 9.12 -6.74
CA LEU A 113 18.31 7.94 -5.88
C LEU A 113 17.86 6.70 -6.65
N GLY A 114 17.25 6.88 -7.84
CA GLY A 114 16.78 5.78 -8.67
C GLY A 114 15.75 4.89 -7.93
N THR A 115 15.81 3.59 -8.20
CA THR A 115 15.01 2.57 -7.51
C THR A 115 15.93 1.73 -6.62
N PRO A 116 16.10 2.09 -5.34
CA PRO A 116 16.95 1.32 -4.45
C PRO A 116 16.35 -0.06 -4.18
N ALA A 117 17.18 -1.10 -4.17
CA ALA A 117 16.76 -2.45 -3.84
C ALA A 117 16.31 -2.57 -2.38
N ALA A 118 16.86 -1.75 -1.49
CA ALA A 118 16.44 -1.60 -0.11
C ALA A 118 16.70 -0.17 0.37
N PHE A 119 15.79 0.37 1.14
CA PHE A 119 15.92 1.65 1.80
C PHE A 119 15.60 1.51 3.28
N VAL A 120 16.62 1.64 4.13
CA VAL A 120 16.44 1.62 5.59
C VAL A 120 16.41 3.05 6.10
N GLY A 121 15.23 3.55 6.39
CA GLY A 121 15.03 4.89 6.95
C GLY A 121 14.62 4.82 8.42
N THR A 122 15.50 5.18 9.33
CA THR A 122 15.23 5.20 10.78
C THR A 122 14.54 6.49 11.23
N ASN A 123 14.71 7.58 10.49
CA ASN A 123 14.18 8.91 10.85
C ASN A 123 13.61 9.62 9.60
N ILE A 124 12.68 8.97 8.89
CA ILE A 124 11.99 9.62 7.78
C ILE A 124 10.78 10.35 8.36
N THR A 125 10.78 11.67 8.28
CA THR A 125 9.66 12.53 8.68
C THR A 125 9.10 13.25 7.47
N GLY A 126 7.83 13.61 7.51
CA GLY A 126 7.15 14.31 6.42
C GLY A 126 5.98 13.53 5.83
N THR A 127 5.39 14.08 4.78
CA THR A 127 4.26 13.48 4.07
C THR A 127 4.74 12.86 2.77
N ALA A 128 4.54 11.58 2.59
CA ALA A 128 4.79 10.88 1.33
C ALA A 128 3.48 10.77 0.53
N SER A 129 3.21 11.77 -0.31
CA SER A 129 2.09 11.69 -1.25
C SER A 129 2.43 10.69 -2.37
N GLY A 130 1.56 9.71 -2.61
CA GLY A 130 1.77 8.68 -3.63
C GLY A 130 2.59 7.47 -3.16
N LEU A 131 2.90 7.34 -1.88
CA LEU A 131 3.50 6.13 -1.35
C LEU A 131 2.47 4.99 -1.34
N THR A 132 2.71 3.94 -2.11
CA THR A 132 1.97 2.68 -2.02
C THR A 132 2.78 1.71 -1.17
N ALA A 133 2.32 1.46 0.05
CA ALA A 133 2.93 0.47 0.91
C ALA A 133 2.30 -0.90 0.65
N GLY A 134 3.05 -1.84 0.11
CA GLY A 134 2.58 -3.21 -0.12
C GLY A 134 2.35 -3.99 1.17
N ASN A 135 3.12 -3.70 2.20
CA ASN A 135 2.96 -4.26 3.53
C ASN A 135 3.42 -3.24 4.58
N VAL A 136 2.48 -2.77 5.39
CA VAL A 136 2.77 -1.91 6.54
C VAL A 136 2.65 -2.76 7.79
N THR A 137 3.78 -3.09 8.40
CA THR A 137 3.82 -3.91 9.63
C THR A 137 3.36 -3.14 10.86
N THR A 138 3.51 -1.81 10.86
CA THR A 138 3.05 -0.96 11.96
C THR A 138 2.58 0.38 11.41
N ASN A 139 1.30 0.67 11.56
CA ASN A 139 0.73 1.99 11.27
C ASN A 139 0.69 2.86 12.52
N ALA A 140 0.61 4.17 12.33
CA ALA A 140 0.11 5.03 13.41
C ALA A 140 -1.28 4.54 13.83
N ASN A 141 -1.54 4.51 15.12
CA ASN A 141 -2.84 4.08 15.63
C ASN A 141 -3.97 4.98 15.10
N LEU A 142 -5.04 4.38 14.66
CA LEU A 142 -6.26 5.10 14.33
C LEU A 142 -6.85 5.68 15.62
N THR A 143 -7.44 6.86 15.54
CA THR A 143 -8.10 7.54 16.65
C THR A 143 -9.55 7.86 16.26
N GLY A 144 -10.46 7.82 17.22
CA GLY A 144 -11.89 8.08 17.00
C GLY A 144 -12.75 6.87 17.33
N PRO A 145 -13.93 6.72 16.70
CA PRO A 145 -14.83 5.59 16.94
C PRO A 145 -14.21 4.22 16.61
N ILE A 146 -13.31 4.21 15.64
CA ILE A 146 -12.45 3.04 15.32
C ILE A 146 -11.04 3.38 15.73
N THR A 147 -10.44 2.55 16.56
CA THR A 147 -9.05 2.67 16.99
C THR A 147 -8.23 1.49 16.50
N SER A 148 -6.90 1.62 16.52
CA SER A 148 -6.03 0.50 16.25
C SER A 148 -4.80 0.51 17.16
N VAL A 149 -4.22 -0.67 17.36
CA VAL A 149 -2.87 -0.84 17.88
C VAL A 149 -2.09 -1.57 16.79
N GLY A 150 -1.25 -0.82 16.05
CA GLY A 150 -0.65 -1.31 14.81
C GLY A 150 -1.74 -1.60 13.76
N ASN A 151 -1.73 -2.80 13.20
CA ASN A 151 -2.70 -3.23 12.17
C ASN A 151 -3.97 -3.87 12.75
N ALA A 152 -4.03 -4.11 14.06
CA ALA A 152 -5.23 -4.62 14.72
C ALA A 152 -6.19 -3.46 15.00
N THR A 153 -7.39 -3.51 14.39
CA THR A 153 -8.44 -2.51 14.58
C THR A 153 -9.43 -2.95 15.65
N SER A 154 -9.93 -2.00 16.43
CA SER A 154 -11.00 -2.19 17.41
C SER A 154 -12.00 -1.06 17.37
N ILE A 155 -13.23 -1.35 17.79
CA ILE A 155 -14.26 -0.35 17.93
C ILE A 155 -14.11 0.27 19.33
N ALA A 156 -13.76 1.55 19.40
CA ALA A 156 -13.51 2.25 20.66
C ALA A 156 -14.74 2.99 21.20
N SER A 157 -15.65 3.41 20.30
CA SER A 157 -16.81 4.19 20.66
C SER A 157 -18.04 3.61 19.98
N GLN A 158 -18.77 2.78 20.72
CA GLN A 158 -20.06 2.24 20.34
C GLN A 158 -20.96 2.20 21.58
N THR A 159 -22.25 2.26 21.39
CA THR A 159 -23.21 2.02 22.46
C THR A 159 -23.38 0.51 22.62
N GLY A 160 -22.90 -0.03 23.73
CA GLY A 160 -22.94 -1.47 24.03
C GLY A 160 -21.57 -2.15 23.99
N THR A 161 -21.54 -3.44 24.27
CA THR A 161 -20.31 -4.27 24.37
C THR A 161 -20.11 -5.19 23.16
N GLY A 162 -20.86 -5.00 22.08
CA GLY A 162 -20.76 -5.80 20.86
C GLY A 162 -19.45 -5.57 20.12
N THR A 163 -18.96 -6.61 19.47
CA THR A 163 -17.76 -6.57 18.63
C THR A 163 -18.05 -6.42 17.14
N LYS A 164 -19.33 -6.36 16.77
CA LYS A 164 -19.77 -6.24 15.36
C LYS A 164 -20.27 -4.84 15.06
N PHE A 165 -19.93 -4.36 13.90
CA PHE A 165 -20.30 -3.07 13.39
C PHE A 165 -21.45 -3.21 12.40
N VAL A 166 -22.55 -2.46 12.62
CA VAL A 166 -23.69 -2.42 11.70
C VAL A 166 -23.69 -1.04 11.04
N VAL A 167 -23.44 -1.00 9.75
CA VAL A 167 -23.31 0.24 8.95
C VAL A 167 -24.39 0.40 7.87
N ASP A 168 -25.33 -0.53 7.79
CA ASP A 168 -26.40 -0.48 6.80
C ASP A 168 -27.63 0.26 7.37
N ASN A 169 -28.34 1.01 6.52
CA ASN A 169 -29.61 1.68 6.89
C ASN A 169 -30.75 0.69 7.14
N THR A 170 -30.69 -0.49 6.51
CA THR A 170 -31.68 -1.57 6.65
C THR A 170 -30.95 -2.90 6.91
N PRO A 171 -30.26 -3.04 8.04
CA PRO A 171 -29.47 -4.23 8.29
C PRO A 171 -30.36 -5.46 8.48
N THR A 172 -30.04 -6.57 7.84
CA THR A 172 -30.60 -7.88 8.14
C THR A 172 -29.85 -8.47 9.34
N LEU A 173 -30.48 -8.51 10.48
CA LEU A 173 -29.92 -9.10 11.69
C LEU A 173 -30.49 -10.53 11.88
N ILE A 174 -29.61 -11.51 11.93
CA ILE A 174 -29.99 -12.90 12.22
C ILE A 174 -29.97 -13.06 13.73
N THR A 175 -31.13 -13.44 14.31
CA THR A 175 -31.33 -13.65 15.76
C THR A 175 -30.81 -12.48 16.64
N PRO A 176 -31.28 -11.23 16.39
CA PRO A 176 -30.83 -10.11 17.21
C PRO A 176 -31.36 -10.24 18.62
N VAL A 177 -30.52 -10.02 19.63
CA VAL A 177 -30.95 -9.76 21.00
C VAL A 177 -31.09 -8.24 21.15
N ILE A 178 -32.32 -7.76 21.20
CA ILE A 178 -32.64 -6.35 21.36
C ILE A 178 -33.04 -6.12 22.82
N GLY A 179 -32.25 -5.35 23.55
CA GLY A 179 -32.61 -4.91 24.90
C GLY A 179 -33.76 -3.89 24.88
N ALA A 180 -33.69 -2.84 25.66
CA ALA A 180 -34.64 -1.75 25.57
C ALA A 180 -34.48 -1.04 24.22
N ALA A 181 -35.43 -1.26 23.31
CA ALA A 181 -35.46 -0.61 22.00
C ALA A 181 -36.48 0.51 21.99
N THR A 182 -36.10 1.69 21.50
CA THR A 182 -37.00 2.79 21.19
C THR A 182 -37.14 2.93 19.69
N GLY A 183 -38.35 2.97 19.19
CA GLY A 183 -38.64 3.12 17.76
C GLY A 183 -40.00 3.72 17.52
N THR A 184 -40.25 4.21 16.30
CA THR A 184 -41.56 4.77 15.91
C THR A 184 -42.55 3.68 15.57
N SER A 185 -42.08 2.49 15.20
CA SER A 185 -42.94 1.33 14.89
C SER A 185 -42.13 0.03 15.02
N LEU A 186 -42.83 -1.04 15.36
CA LEU A 186 -42.34 -2.41 15.26
C LEU A 186 -43.33 -3.19 14.37
N SER A 187 -42.85 -3.70 13.23
CA SER A 187 -43.62 -4.57 12.34
C SER A 187 -43.08 -5.99 12.45
N VAL A 188 -43.91 -6.94 12.78
CA VAL A 188 -43.58 -8.34 12.95
C VAL A 188 -44.53 -9.18 12.08
N SER A 189 -43.97 -9.99 11.19
CA SER A 189 -44.71 -10.88 10.30
C SER A 189 -45.12 -12.22 10.95
N ALA A 190 -44.66 -12.47 12.17
CA ALA A 190 -44.94 -13.68 12.93
C ALA A 190 -45.48 -13.34 14.34
N THR A 191 -45.20 -14.16 15.32
CA THR A 191 -45.69 -14.00 16.69
C THR A 191 -44.77 -13.11 17.51
N VAL A 192 -45.34 -12.15 18.25
CA VAL A 192 -44.65 -11.45 19.34
C VAL A 192 -44.91 -12.22 20.63
N THR A 193 -43.88 -12.79 21.23
CA THR A 193 -43.95 -13.52 22.50
C THR A 193 -43.29 -12.69 23.59
N GLY A 194 -43.96 -12.41 24.67
CA GLY A 194 -43.42 -11.64 25.80
C GLY A 194 -44.15 -12.00 27.08
N ALA A 195 -43.64 -11.59 28.23
CA ALA A 195 -44.26 -11.75 29.50
C ALA A 195 -45.50 -10.80 29.65
N GLU A 196 -45.40 -9.63 29.02
CA GLU A 196 -46.44 -8.61 29.05
C GLU A 196 -46.39 -7.78 27.77
N LEU A 197 -47.55 -7.38 27.25
CA LEU A 197 -47.69 -6.39 26.19
C LEU A 197 -48.46 -5.19 26.75
N LEU A 198 -47.76 -4.08 26.97
CA LEU A 198 -48.29 -2.86 27.54
C LEU A 198 -48.50 -1.79 26.47
N ALA A 199 -49.73 -1.37 26.27
CA ALA A 199 -50.07 -0.19 25.45
C ALA A 199 -50.12 1.06 26.34
N SER A 200 -49.07 1.88 26.34
CA SER A 200 -48.94 3.04 27.23
C SER A 200 -49.99 4.13 27.00
N ASN A 201 -50.63 4.16 25.82
CA ASN A 201 -51.74 5.06 25.50
C ASN A 201 -53.12 4.49 25.90
N GLY A 202 -53.17 3.30 26.50
CA GLY A 202 -54.38 2.64 26.93
C GLY A 202 -55.24 2.01 25.80
N LEU A 203 -54.74 2.02 24.54
CA LEU A 203 -55.50 1.51 23.39
C LEU A 203 -54.79 0.30 22.75
N VAL A 204 -55.50 -0.81 22.61
CA VAL A 204 -55.14 -1.95 21.77
C VAL A 204 -56.07 -1.99 20.58
N ILE A 205 -55.56 -1.89 19.37
CA ILE A 205 -56.37 -1.80 18.15
C ILE A 205 -56.22 -3.11 17.38
N ASN A 206 -57.34 -3.69 16.97
CA ASN A 206 -57.36 -4.82 16.03
C ASN A 206 -58.17 -4.45 14.76
N ASN A 207 -57.88 -5.15 13.67
CA ASN A 207 -58.69 -5.04 12.46
C ASN A 207 -60.11 -5.64 12.72
N MET A 208 -61.14 -4.95 12.28
CA MET A 208 -62.50 -5.44 12.38
C MET A 208 -62.81 -6.60 11.44
N THR A 209 -62.04 -6.79 10.38
CA THR A 209 -62.22 -7.88 9.42
C THR A 209 -61.10 -8.90 9.55
N ILE A 210 -61.45 -10.14 9.79
CA ILE A 210 -60.50 -11.26 9.76
C ILE A 210 -60.50 -11.83 8.35
N GLY A 211 -59.42 -11.61 7.64
CA GLY A 211 -59.22 -12.00 6.24
C GLY A 211 -58.41 -13.27 6.03
N THR A 212 -57.92 -13.88 7.09
CA THR A 212 -57.06 -15.09 7.01
C THR A 212 -57.53 -16.16 7.97
N THR A 213 -57.63 -17.42 7.50
CA THR A 213 -57.93 -18.58 8.33
C THR A 213 -56.90 -18.74 9.45
N TYR A 214 -57.36 -18.89 10.66
CA TYR A 214 -56.52 -19.04 11.84
C TYR A 214 -57.08 -20.05 12.83
N SER A 215 -56.21 -20.83 13.44
CA SER A 215 -56.56 -21.71 14.56
C SER A 215 -55.90 -21.20 15.83
N ILE A 216 -56.70 -20.92 16.86
CA ILE A 216 -56.14 -20.59 18.18
C ILE A 216 -55.38 -21.83 18.67
N PRO A 217 -54.07 -21.71 19.05
CA PRO A 217 -53.34 -22.85 19.55
C PRO A 217 -53.96 -23.42 20.84
N SER A 218 -53.88 -24.75 21.01
CA SER A 218 -54.36 -25.39 22.23
C SER A 218 -53.70 -24.79 23.48
N GLY A 219 -54.50 -24.53 24.51
CA GLY A 219 -54.04 -23.89 25.75
C GLY A 219 -54.01 -22.35 25.72
N TYR A 220 -54.38 -21.72 24.58
CA TYR A 220 -54.45 -20.27 24.44
C TYR A 220 -55.90 -19.79 24.27
N SER A 221 -56.14 -18.57 24.59
CA SER A 221 -57.38 -17.87 24.30
C SER A 221 -57.11 -16.58 23.54
N ALA A 222 -58.05 -16.11 22.73
CA ALA A 222 -57.97 -14.86 21.98
C ALA A 222 -58.96 -13.84 22.44
N SER A 223 -58.70 -12.57 22.24
CA SER A 223 -59.60 -11.47 22.40
C SER A 223 -59.60 -10.54 21.20
N SER A 224 -60.73 -9.96 20.87
CA SER A 224 -60.84 -8.92 19.82
C SER A 224 -61.82 -7.87 20.30
N VAL A 225 -61.69 -6.65 19.84
CA VAL A 225 -62.69 -5.60 20.05
C VAL A 225 -63.66 -5.59 18.85
N GLY A 226 -64.95 -5.72 19.12
CA GLY A 226 -65.95 -5.85 18.09
C GLY A 226 -66.45 -4.52 17.49
N PRO A 227 -67.31 -4.58 16.47
CA PRO A 227 -67.81 -5.79 15.78
C PRO A 227 -66.72 -6.44 14.93
N VAL A 228 -66.72 -7.78 14.88
CA VAL A 228 -65.75 -8.55 14.07
C VAL A 228 -66.49 -9.25 12.92
N VAL A 229 -65.97 -9.08 11.71
CA VAL A 229 -66.46 -9.71 10.48
C VAL A 229 -65.47 -10.76 10.01
N ILE A 230 -65.92 -11.97 9.76
CA ILE A 230 -65.10 -13.04 9.16
C ILE A 230 -65.32 -13.01 7.63
N SER A 231 -64.29 -12.83 6.84
CA SER A 231 -64.43 -12.84 5.39
C SER A 231 -64.90 -14.17 4.83
N GLY A 232 -65.61 -14.14 3.67
CA GLY A 232 -66.04 -15.36 3.02
C GLY A 232 -64.90 -16.35 2.75
N GLY A 233 -65.09 -17.63 3.11
CA GLY A 233 -64.07 -18.67 2.95
C GLY A 233 -63.00 -18.72 4.06
N VAL A 234 -63.02 -17.81 5.02
CA VAL A 234 -62.11 -17.79 6.18
C VAL A 234 -62.75 -18.56 7.35
N THR A 235 -61.95 -19.32 8.05
CA THR A 235 -62.37 -20.10 9.23
C THR A 235 -61.51 -19.73 10.43
N ILE A 236 -62.16 -19.48 11.57
CA ILE A 236 -61.51 -19.35 12.87
C ILE A 236 -61.83 -20.58 13.69
N THR A 237 -60.80 -21.36 14.03
CA THR A 237 -60.93 -22.55 14.86
C THR A 237 -60.61 -22.22 16.31
N VAL A 238 -61.55 -22.51 17.20
CA VAL A 238 -61.35 -22.41 18.65
C VAL A 238 -61.32 -23.82 19.22
N PRO A 239 -60.14 -24.34 19.61
CA PRO A 239 -60.03 -25.70 20.14
C PRO A 239 -60.75 -25.87 21.48
N SER A 240 -60.97 -27.13 21.83
CA SER A 240 -61.53 -27.47 23.15
C SER A 240 -60.67 -26.90 24.29
N GLY A 241 -61.29 -26.22 25.25
CA GLY A 241 -60.63 -25.56 26.37
C GLY A 241 -60.06 -24.15 26.06
N SER A 242 -60.12 -23.72 24.81
CA SER A 242 -59.79 -22.34 24.38
C SER A 242 -60.99 -21.47 24.28
N ARG A 243 -60.80 -20.17 24.31
CA ARG A 243 -61.89 -19.18 24.16
C ARG A 243 -61.46 -18.08 23.20
N TRP A 244 -62.41 -17.55 22.45
CA TRP A 244 -62.34 -16.29 21.78
C TRP A 244 -63.39 -15.34 22.29
N VAL A 245 -62.98 -14.25 22.88
CA VAL A 245 -63.82 -13.22 23.44
C VAL A 245 -63.81 -12.00 22.51
N VAL A 246 -65.01 -11.57 22.11
CA VAL A 246 -65.21 -10.31 21.39
C VAL A 246 -65.87 -9.34 22.38
N LEU A 247 -65.16 -8.23 22.63
CA LEU A 247 -65.56 -7.19 23.59
C LEU A 247 -66.27 -6.04 22.89
#